data_8cf936c9148a62fbebb149fa2dccfcbe
#
_entry.id   8cf936c9148a62fbebb149fa2dccfcbe
#
_cell.length_a   1.000
_cell.length_b   1.000
_cell.length_c   1.000
_cell.angle_alpha   90.00
_cell.angle_beta   90.00
_cell.angle_gamma   90.00
#
_symmetry.space_group_name_H-M   'P 1'
#
loop_
_entity.id
_entity.type
_entity.pdbx_description
1 polymer ?
#
loop_
_entity_poly.entity_id
_entity_poly.type
_entity_poly.pdbx_seq_one_letter_code
_entity_poly.pdbx_strand_id
1 'polypeptide(L)'
;MNKPFCDWFSRPPVRRYDGIYYYDSDRDADCFDESDVAIWRSGRMKRNFHSDFFLNNPASRRLVDAIIAQGDPVVEIACGPGMGLMPSVKQLAPDHVCLATDANSLVIEEWKRYLDGNETIKNLDLAQFSLMDIPFRDNTVPAYSGYIGLSSTRNGEEGHERALREIYRTLTENGFFYTIETWMDTEAMLRVFRESGMTPWSGLESDHPTPTWRERFLQVGFEIVSEDVFESRTLTADDNELGEAAEQLGIGISVISKAYILQKN
;
A
#
# COMPACT_ATOMS: atom_id res chain seq x y z
N MET A 1 -16.44 6.43 13.22
CA MET A 1 -16.39 5.84 11.86
C MET A 1 -17.63 6.23 11.08
N ASN A 2 -17.45 6.64 9.85
CA ASN A 2 -18.56 7.01 8.97
C ASN A 2 -19.48 5.83 8.70
N LYS A 3 -20.80 6.11 8.53
CA LYS A 3 -21.82 5.08 8.38
C LYS A 3 -21.55 4.06 7.27
N PRO A 4 -21.02 4.42 6.06
CA PRO A 4 -20.77 3.44 5.02
C PRO A 4 -19.87 2.29 5.49
N PHE A 5 -18.78 2.61 6.17
CA PHE A 5 -17.78 1.61 6.57
C PHE A 5 -18.32 0.63 7.64
N CYS A 6 -19.16 1.10 8.56
CA CYS A 6 -19.70 0.24 9.61
C CYS A 6 -20.48 -0.96 9.05
N ASP A 7 -21.14 -0.79 7.91
CA ASP A 7 -21.96 -1.82 7.29
C ASP A 7 -21.14 -2.83 6.46
N TRP A 8 -19.85 -2.56 6.21
CA TRP A 8 -19.00 -3.46 5.42
C TRP A 8 -18.37 -4.57 6.25
N PHE A 9 -18.18 -4.36 7.55
CA PHE A 9 -17.52 -5.34 8.39
C PHE A 9 -18.32 -6.64 8.55
N SER A 10 -17.63 -7.78 8.40
CA SER A 10 -18.19 -9.14 8.54
C SER A 10 -18.15 -9.63 9.98
N ARG A 11 -17.31 -9.04 10.81
CA ARG A 11 -17.07 -9.43 12.21
C ARG A 11 -16.88 -8.19 13.10
N PRO A 12 -17.15 -8.29 14.41
CA PRO A 12 -16.86 -7.20 15.33
C PRO A 12 -15.33 -7.02 15.49
N PRO A 13 -14.87 -5.79 15.77
CA PRO A 13 -13.47 -5.57 16.10
C PRO A 13 -13.09 -6.24 17.43
N VAL A 14 -11.86 -6.69 17.57
CA VAL A 14 -11.33 -7.25 18.82
C VAL A 14 -11.16 -6.16 19.90
N ARG A 15 -10.91 -4.93 19.47
CA ARG A 15 -10.80 -3.75 20.32
C ARG A 15 -11.36 -2.52 19.62
N ARG A 16 -11.96 -1.61 20.39
CA ARG A 16 -12.29 -0.25 19.95
C ARG A 16 -11.63 0.72 20.92
N TYR A 17 -10.87 1.64 20.38
CA TYR A 17 -10.23 2.66 21.20
C TYR A 17 -10.13 3.97 20.39
N ASP A 18 -10.54 5.06 20.97
CA ASP A 18 -10.47 6.42 20.41
C ASP A 18 -11.00 6.54 18.95
N GLY A 19 -12.12 5.87 18.69
CA GLY A 19 -12.75 5.86 17.36
C GLY A 19 -12.10 4.94 16.34
N ILE A 20 -10.98 4.29 16.67
CA ILE A 20 -10.31 3.30 15.83
C ILE A 20 -10.89 1.92 16.11
N TYR A 21 -11.01 1.13 15.04
CA TYR A 21 -11.44 -0.27 15.08
C TYR A 21 -10.24 -1.16 14.81
N TYR A 22 -9.93 -2.07 15.75
CA TYR A 22 -8.81 -3.00 15.68
C TYR A 22 -9.35 -4.41 15.45
N TYR A 23 -8.88 -5.08 14.41
CA TYR A 23 -9.35 -6.41 14.00
C TYR A 23 -8.32 -7.50 14.20
N ASP A 24 -7.04 -7.16 14.28
CA ASP A 24 -5.97 -8.09 14.55
C ASP A 24 -5.35 -7.85 15.92
N SER A 25 -4.83 -8.92 16.53
CA SER A 25 -3.84 -8.78 17.59
C SER A 25 -2.53 -8.37 16.95
N ASP A 26 -1.85 -7.36 17.44
CA ASP A 26 -0.61 -6.72 16.96
C ASP A 26 0.56 -7.65 16.56
N ARG A 27 0.32 -8.93 16.25
CA ARG A 27 1.34 -9.95 15.99
C ARG A 27 2.08 -9.79 14.67
N ASP A 28 1.51 -9.03 13.72
CA ASP A 28 2.15 -8.74 12.42
C ASP A 28 2.82 -7.34 12.40
N ALA A 29 2.87 -6.70 13.57
CA ALA A 29 3.29 -5.31 13.73
C ALA A 29 4.81 -5.07 13.79
N ASP A 30 5.63 -6.10 13.63
CA ASP A 30 7.08 -6.05 13.89
C ASP A 30 7.92 -5.23 12.91
N CYS A 31 7.30 -4.51 11.95
CA CYS A 31 8.08 -3.73 10.97
C CYS A 31 8.36 -2.28 11.40
N PHE A 32 7.62 -1.76 12.38
CA PHE A 32 7.82 -0.41 12.88
C PHE A 32 7.77 -0.42 14.41
N ASP A 33 8.74 0.22 15.05
CA ASP A 33 8.82 0.34 16.50
C ASP A 33 8.63 1.80 16.97
N GLU A 34 8.77 2.03 18.28
CA GLU A 34 8.66 3.37 18.86
C GLU A 34 9.71 4.36 18.34
N SER A 35 10.87 3.90 17.89
CA SER A 35 11.90 4.78 17.31
C SER A 35 11.51 5.28 15.92
N ASP A 36 10.87 4.43 15.11
CA ASP A 36 10.31 4.81 13.82
C ASP A 36 9.21 5.86 14.00
N VAL A 37 8.32 5.63 14.97
CA VAL A 37 7.24 6.56 15.32
C VAL A 37 7.79 7.92 15.74
N ALA A 38 8.89 7.98 16.49
CA ALA A 38 9.52 9.23 16.87
C ALA A 38 10.02 10.04 15.66
N ILE A 39 10.55 9.36 14.62
CA ILE A 39 10.97 9.99 13.36
C ILE A 39 9.75 10.59 12.64
N TRP A 40 8.62 9.90 12.62
CA TRP A 40 7.40 10.39 11.98
C TRP A 40 6.82 11.60 12.70
N ARG A 41 6.77 11.57 14.03
CA ARG A 41 6.33 12.71 14.89
C ARG A 41 7.13 13.99 14.62
N SER A 42 8.41 13.86 14.25
CA SER A 42 9.28 15.01 13.99
C SER A 42 8.89 15.87 12.76
N GLY A 43 7.74 15.63 12.16
CA GLY A 43 7.17 16.41 11.06
C GLY A 43 7.12 15.70 9.70
N ARG A 44 7.60 14.45 9.61
CA ARG A 44 7.55 13.69 8.35
C ARG A 44 6.11 13.42 7.91
N MET A 45 5.22 13.04 8.83
CA MET A 45 3.80 12.82 8.54
C MET A 45 3.14 14.08 7.99
N LYS A 46 3.35 15.24 8.64
CA LYS A 46 2.81 16.52 8.17
C LYS A 46 3.32 16.89 6.78
N ARG A 47 4.62 16.70 6.51
CA ARG A 47 5.19 16.98 5.18
C ARG A 47 4.60 16.07 4.12
N ASN A 48 4.45 14.78 4.41
CA ASN A 48 3.88 13.81 3.49
C ASN A 48 2.41 14.13 3.19
N PHE A 49 1.63 14.52 4.21
CA PHE A 49 0.22 14.87 4.03
C PHE A 49 0.00 16.13 3.19
N HIS A 50 0.97 17.03 3.13
CA HIS A 50 0.90 18.26 2.32
C HIS A 50 1.82 18.21 1.09
N SER A 51 2.31 17.04 0.74
CA SER A 51 3.18 16.86 -0.43
C SER A 51 2.39 16.83 -1.72
N ASP A 52 2.87 17.54 -2.72
CA ASP A 52 2.37 17.46 -4.10
C ASP A 52 3.00 16.30 -4.90
N PHE A 53 3.70 15.40 -4.23
CA PHE A 53 4.46 14.32 -4.86
C PHE A 53 3.62 13.51 -5.85
N PHE A 54 2.44 13.03 -5.40
CA PHE A 54 1.55 12.28 -6.27
C PHE A 54 0.80 13.15 -7.29
N LEU A 55 0.59 14.42 -7.00
CA LEU A 55 -0.09 15.35 -7.90
C LEU A 55 0.81 15.83 -9.04
N ASN A 56 2.11 15.86 -8.82
CA ASN A 56 3.11 16.27 -9.82
C ASN A 56 3.52 15.15 -10.79
N ASN A 57 3.24 13.89 -10.46
CA ASN A 57 3.51 12.76 -11.36
C ASN A 57 2.23 12.40 -12.15
N PRO A 58 2.28 12.37 -13.50
CA PRO A 58 1.09 12.13 -14.32
C PRO A 58 0.41 10.79 -14.08
N ALA A 59 1.18 9.73 -13.75
CA ALA A 59 0.63 8.40 -13.51
C ALA A 59 -0.19 8.36 -12.20
N SER A 60 0.38 8.83 -11.09
CA SER A 60 -0.34 8.88 -9.81
C SER A 60 -1.46 9.93 -9.81
N ARG A 61 -1.27 11.05 -10.50
CA ARG A 61 -2.33 12.06 -10.68
C ARG A 61 -3.57 11.43 -11.32
N ARG A 62 -3.39 10.59 -12.35
CA ARG A 62 -4.50 9.86 -13.00
C ARG A 62 -5.25 8.96 -12.02
N LEU A 63 -4.55 8.25 -11.09
CA LEU A 63 -5.20 7.46 -10.05
C LEU A 63 -6.04 8.34 -9.13
N VAL A 64 -5.48 9.45 -8.64
CA VAL A 64 -6.18 10.39 -7.75
C VAL A 64 -7.43 10.98 -8.43
N ASP A 65 -7.30 11.42 -9.68
CA ASP A 65 -8.42 11.95 -10.45
C ASP A 65 -9.52 10.88 -10.68
N ALA A 66 -9.13 9.62 -10.94
CA ALA A 66 -10.08 8.51 -11.12
C ALA A 66 -10.82 8.17 -9.81
N ILE A 67 -10.13 8.13 -8.67
CA ILE A 67 -10.75 7.94 -7.35
C ILE A 67 -11.80 9.02 -7.09
N ILE A 68 -11.44 10.28 -7.34
CA ILE A 68 -12.35 11.42 -7.10
C ILE A 68 -13.54 11.38 -8.08
N ALA A 69 -13.30 11.07 -9.36
CA ALA A 69 -14.36 10.99 -10.38
C ALA A 69 -15.37 9.87 -10.11
N GLN A 70 -14.94 8.75 -9.52
CA GLN A 70 -15.83 7.67 -9.13
C GLN A 70 -16.80 8.11 -8.03
N GLY A 71 -16.34 8.93 -7.06
CA GLY A 71 -17.18 9.52 -6.01
C GLY A 71 -17.57 8.57 -4.88
N ASP A 72 -17.27 7.28 -4.98
CA ASP A 72 -17.55 6.27 -3.96
C ASP A 72 -16.56 6.36 -2.80
N PRO A 73 -16.92 5.87 -1.60
CA PRO A 73 -16.00 5.74 -0.50
C PRO A 73 -14.82 4.84 -0.85
N VAL A 74 -13.60 5.25 -0.51
CA VAL A 74 -12.37 4.52 -0.81
C VAL A 74 -11.67 4.03 0.46
N VAL A 75 -11.11 2.83 0.40
CA VAL A 75 -10.26 2.24 1.45
C VAL A 75 -8.80 2.29 1.01
N GLU A 76 -7.99 3.09 1.70
CA GLU A 76 -6.53 3.07 1.54
C GLU A 76 -5.94 1.91 2.33
N ILE A 77 -5.26 1.01 1.64
CA ILE A 77 -4.62 -0.16 2.25
C ILE A 77 -3.16 0.11 2.59
N ALA A 78 -2.68 -0.49 3.69
CA ALA A 78 -1.29 -0.37 4.15
C ALA A 78 -0.80 1.09 4.07
N CYS A 79 -1.55 1.99 4.68
CA CYS A 79 -1.37 3.44 4.52
C CYS A 79 0.02 3.94 4.98
N GLY A 80 0.68 3.19 5.86
CA GLY A 80 2.01 3.53 6.34
C GLY A 80 2.14 4.95 6.88
N PRO A 81 3.37 5.42 7.12
CA PRO A 81 3.62 6.78 7.60
C PRO A 81 3.37 7.88 6.53
N GLY A 82 3.11 7.48 5.27
CA GLY A 82 2.82 8.40 4.17
C GLY A 82 1.34 8.62 3.92
N MET A 83 0.45 7.79 4.47
CA MET A 83 -1.00 7.77 4.22
C MET A 83 -1.34 7.46 2.74
N GLY A 84 -0.41 6.88 1.97
CA GLY A 84 -0.61 6.52 0.57
C GLY A 84 -1.14 7.65 -0.31
N LEU A 85 -2.20 7.40 -1.08
CA LEU A 85 -2.80 8.39 -1.99
C LEU A 85 -3.76 9.38 -1.29
N MET A 86 -4.16 9.10 -0.03
CA MET A 86 -5.18 9.88 0.69
C MET A 86 -4.84 11.36 0.86
N PRO A 87 -3.59 11.77 1.12
CA PRO A 87 -3.26 13.19 1.18
C PRO A 87 -3.64 13.96 -0.09
N SER A 88 -3.36 13.37 -1.26
CA SER A 88 -3.68 13.97 -2.55
C SER A 88 -5.18 13.96 -2.85
N VAL A 89 -5.88 12.88 -2.48
CA VAL A 89 -7.35 12.83 -2.58
C VAL A 89 -7.98 13.91 -1.71
N LYS A 90 -7.54 14.07 -0.47
CA LYS A 90 -8.05 15.08 0.46
C LYS A 90 -7.71 16.52 0.06
N GLN A 91 -6.59 16.73 -0.58
CA GLN A 91 -6.20 18.05 -1.09
C GLN A 91 -7.12 18.51 -2.22
N LEU A 92 -7.52 17.62 -3.14
CA LEU A 92 -8.35 17.94 -4.28
C LEU A 92 -9.86 17.80 -4.00
N ALA A 93 -10.24 16.88 -3.12
CA ALA A 93 -11.62 16.59 -2.74
C ALA A 93 -11.73 16.42 -1.21
N PRO A 94 -11.75 17.53 -0.43
CA PRO A 94 -11.72 17.46 1.04
C PRO A 94 -12.87 16.65 1.66
N ASP A 95 -14.03 16.63 1.01
CA ASP A 95 -15.22 15.94 1.50
C ASP A 95 -15.30 14.46 1.06
N HIS A 96 -14.38 13.97 0.23
CA HIS A 96 -14.35 12.56 -0.19
C HIS A 96 -14.26 11.63 1.02
N VAL A 97 -15.09 10.59 1.06
CA VAL A 97 -15.16 9.67 2.21
C VAL A 97 -14.07 8.60 2.09
N CYS A 98 -13.17 8.55 3.08
CA CYS A 98 -12.01 7.68 3.06
C CYS A 98 -11.89 6.87 4.36
N LEU A 99 -11.37 5.65 4.24
CA LEU A 99 -10.93 4.83 5.37
C LEU A 99 -9.46 4.45 5.12
N ALA A 100 -8.55 4.92 5.96
CA ALA A 100 -7.15 4.50 5.90
C ALA A 100 -6.89 3.34 6.85
N THR A 101 -6.15 2.34 6.37
CA THR A 101 -5.91 1.10 7.10
C THR A 101 -4.44 0.71 7.09
N ASP A 102 -4.00 0.09 8.16
CA ASP A 102 -2.66 -0.50 8.28
C ASP A 102 -2.71 -1.70 9.23
N ALA A 103 -1.80 -2.65 9.08
CA ALA A 103 -1.67 -3.77 10.01
C ALA A 103 -1.03 -3.33 11.33
N ASN A 104 -0.18 -2.29 11.30
CA ASN A 104 0.53 -1.79 12.45
C ASN A 104 -0.31 -0.78 13.24
N SER A 105 -0.62 -1.09 14.49
CA SER A 105 -1.42 -0.22 15.36
C SER A 105 -0.73 1.12 15.67
N LEU A 106 0.61 1.16 15.76
CA LEU A 106 1.36 2.39 16.03
C LEU A 106 1.19 3.40 14.88
N VAL A 107 1.19 2.92 13.62
CA VAL A 107 0.92 3.76 12.44
C VAL A 107 -0.45 4.41 12.54
N ILE A 108 -1.48 3.62 12.83
CA ILE A 108 -2.87 4.08 12.92
C ILE A 108 -3.07 5.04 14.10
N GLU A 109 -2.46 4.77 15.24
CA GLU A 109 -2.55 5.64 16.43
C GLU A 109 -1.82 6.97 16.23
N GLU A 110 -0.68 6.98 15.52
CA GLU A 110 0.00 8.24 15.16
C GLU A 110 -0.83 9.07 14.17
N TRP A 111 -1.44 8.43 13.16
CA TRP A 111 -2.34 9.14 12.26
C TRP A 111 -3.56 9.70 13.00
N LYS A 112 -4.14 8.94 13.94
CA LYS A 112 -5.24 9.44 14.76
C LYS A 112 -4.84 10.72 15.51
N ARG A 113 -3.71 10.69 16.18
CA ARG A 113 -3.17 11.85 16.90
C ARG A 113 -2.96 13.07 15.99
N TYR A 114 -2.44 12.83 14.78
CA TYR A 114 -2.26 13.89 13.79
C TYR A 114 -3.59 14.47 13.33
N LEU A 115 -4.57 13.62 13.02
CA LEU A 115 -5.89 14.02 12.51
C LEU A 115 -6.69 14.77 13.58
N ASP A 116 -6.63 14.35 14.85
CA ASP A 116 -7.30 15.05 15.97
C ASP A 116 -6.79 16.49 16.17
N GLY A 117 -5.53 16.72 15.84
CA GLY A 117 -4.93 18.07 15.82
C GLY A 117 -5.24 18.87 14.55
N ASN A 118 -6.00 18.34 13.61
CA ASN A 118 -6.14 18.92 12.26
C ASN A 118 -7.61 18.91 11.78
N GLU A 119 -8.43 19.81 12.32
CA GLU A 119 -9.88 19.88 12.04
C GLU A 119 -10.24 20.13 10.58
N THR A 120 -9.28 20.48 9.73
CA THR A 120 -9.51 20.71 8.29
C THR A 120 -9.65 19.39 7.51
N ILE A 121 -9.13 18.27 8.05
CA ILE A 121 -9.21 16.96 7.41
C ILE A 121 -10.46 16.24 7.91
N LYS A 122 -11.48 16.18 7.08
CA LYS A 122 -12.78 15.57 7.38
C LYS A 122 -12.97 14.27 6.61
N ASN A 123 -13.92 13.45 7.07
CA ASN A 123 -14.33 12.21 6.38
C ASN A 123 -13.16 11.26 6.07
N LEU A 124 -12.20 11.17 6.99
CA LEU A 124 -11.10 10.21 6.96
C LEU A 124 -11.12 9.41 8.26
N ASP A 125 -11.60 8.18 8.17
CA ASP A 125 -11.62 7.22 9.27
C ASP A 125 -10.38 6.34 9.26
N LEU A 126 -10.13 5.67 10.39
CA LEU A 126 -8.98 4.79 10.59
C LEU A 126 -9.42 3.41 11.10
N ALA A 127 -8.80 2.35 10.58
CA ALA A 127 -8.94 1.00 11.12
C ALA A 127 -7.62 0.22 11.03
N GLN A 128 -7.41 -0.71 11.95
CA GLN A 128 -6.24 -1.58 11.98
C GLN A 128 -6.66 -3.00 11.60
N PHE A 129 -6.09 -3.54 10.52
CA PHE A 129 -6.20 -4.94 10.12
C PHE A 129 -5.12 -5.32 9.10
N SER A 130 -4.83 -6.62 9.01
CA SER A 130 -3.93 -7.18 8.01
C SER A 130 -4.61 -7.30 6.65
N LEU A 131 -3.89 -7.01 5.57
CA LEU A 131 -4.35 -7.26 4.20
C LEU A 131 -4.58 -8.75 3.90
N MET A 132 -3.95 -9.62 4.69
CA MET A 132 -4.11 -11.08 4.54
C MET A 132 -5.38 -11.63 5.20
N ASP A 133 -6.14 -10.78 5.92
CA ASP A 133 -7.41 -11.14 6.58
C ASP A 133 -8.30 -9.90 6.72
N ILE A 134 -8.75 -9.38 5.58
CA ILE A 134 -9.58 -8.16 5.54
C ILE A 134 -10.95 -8.44 6.17
N PRO A 135 -11.34 -7.69 7.23
CA PRO A 135 -12.55 -7.98 8.01
C PRO A 135 -13.85 -7.48 7.34
N PHE A 136 -13.87 -7.32 6.03
CA PHE A 136 -15.07 -6.92 5.29
C PHE A 136 -15.80 -8.13 4.72
N ARG A 137 -17.10 -7.97 4.49
CA ARG A 137 -17.91 -8.93 3.75
C ARG A 137 -17.52 -8.96 2.28
N ASP A 138 -17.82 -10.08 1.63
CA ASP A 138 -17.63 -10.21 0.20
C ASP A 138 -18.48 -9.16 -0.54
N ASN A 139 -17.94 -8.62 -1.63
CA ASN A 139 -18.65 -7.70 -2.54
C ASN A 139 -19.25 -6.46 -1.83
N THR A 140 -18.51 -5.82 -0.92
CA THR A 140 -19.01 -4.65 -0.18
C THR A 140 -18.22 -3.37 -0.41
N VAL A 141 -16.95 -3.46 -0.78
CA VAL A 141 -16.06 -2.31 -0.93
C VAL A 141 -16.07 -1.84 -2.39
N PRO A 142 -16.51 -0.62 -2.69
CA PRO A 142 -16.55 -0.14 -4.08
C PRO A 142 -15.16 0.22 -4.62
N ALA A 143 -14.25 0.69 -3.76
CA ALA A 143 -12.93 1.10 -4.18
C ALA A 143 -11.85 0.87 -3.10
N TYR A 144 -10.72 0.35 -3.54
CA TYR A 144 -9.46 0.35 -2.79
C TYR A 144 -8.44 1.28 -3.43
N SER A 145 -7.54 1.83 -2.62
CA SER A 145 -6.34 2.51 -3.07
C SER A 145 -5.13 2.04 -2.27
N GLY A 146 -3.91 2.20 -2.82
CA GLY A 146 -2.68 1.85 -2.14
C GLY A 146 -1.44 2.40 -2.80
N TYR A 147 -0.40 2.59 -2.00
CA TYR A 147 0.94 2.97 -2.48
C TYR A 147 1.97 2.05 -1.86
N ILE A 148 2.53 1.15 -2.68
CA ILE A 148 3.54 0.15 -2.28
C ILE A 148 3.01 -0.76 -1.13
N GLY A 149 1.68 -0.84 -0.98
CA GLY A 149 1.04 -1.58 0.09
C GLY A 149 1.21 -3.08 -0.06
N LEU A 150 1.01 -3.60 -1.26
CA LEU A 150 1.22 -5.01 -1.57
C LEU A 150 2.71 -5.36 -1.58
N SER A 151 3.56 -4.51 -2.19
CA SER A 151 5.01 -4.69 -2.24
C SER A 151 5.65 -4.74 -0.85
N SER A 152 5.01 -4.15 0.15
CA SER A 152 5.45 -4.14 1.56
C SER A 152 4.84 -5.26 2.39
N THR A 153 3.97 -6.10 1.81
CA THR A 153 3.33 -7.22 2.52
C THR A 153 4.36 -8.29 2.84
N ARG A 154 4.34 -8.77 4.08
CA ARG A 154 5.22 -9.83 4.55
C ARG A 154 4.82 -11.20 3.98
N ASN A 155 5.67 -12.20 4.18
CA ASN A 155 5.53 -13.58 3.70
C ASN A 155 5.68 -13.73 2.18
N GLY A 156 6.38 -12.79 1.52
CA GLY A 156 6.75 -12.91 0.12
C GLY A 156 5.57 -13.19 -0.80
N GLU A 157 5.70 -14.14 -1.70
CA GLU A 157 4.69 -14.45 -2.72
C GLU A 157 3.36 -14.92 -2.14
N GLU A 158 3.38 -15.76 -1.11
CA GLU A 158 2.16 -16.24 -0.44
C GLU A 158 1.37 -15.09 0.21
N GLY A 159 2.09 -14.15 0.85
CA GLY A 159 1.48 -12.96 1.43
C GLY A 159 0.85 -12.06 0.36
N HIS A 160 1.54 -11.83 -0.75
CA HIS A 160 1.03 -11.05 -1.89
C HIS A 160 -0.23 -11.67 -2.48
N GLU A 161 -0.22 -12.98 -2.74
CA GLU A 161 -1.36 -13.68 -3.30
C GLU A 161 -2.56 -13.63 -2.36
N ARG A 162 -2.35 -13.88 -1.06
CA ARG A 162 -3.41 -13.85 -0.06
C ARG A 162 -4.02 -12.45 0.07
N ALA A 163 -3.19 -11.41 0.14
CA ALA A 163 -3.66 -10.03 0.20
C ALA A 163 -4.49 -9.65 -1.04
N LEU A 164 -4.02 -10.02 -2.25
CA LEU A 164 -4.75 -9.77 -3.49
C LEU A 164 -6.10 -10.50 -3.54
N ARG A 165 -6.16 -11.75 -3.08
CA ARG A 165 -7.42 -12.52 -3.00
C ARG A 165 -8.42 -11.88 -2.03
N GLU A 166 -7.96 -11.36 -0.90
CA GLU A 166 -8.80 -10.66 0.07
C GLU A 166 -9.34 -9.33 -0.48
N ILE A 167 -8.51 -8.54 -1.17
CA ILE A 167 -8.95 -7.32 -1.86
C ILE A 167 -10.00 -7.69 -2.92
N TYR A 168 -9.72 -8.69 -3.77
CA TYR A 168 -10.64 -9.13 -4.82
C TYR A 168 -11.96 -9.65 -4.23
N ARG A 169 -11.92 -10.46 -3.17
CA ARG A 169 -13.10 -10.99 -2.49
C ARG A 169 -14.03 -9.89 -2.01
N THR A 170 -13.46 -8.87 -1.39
CA THR A 170 -14.23 -7.80 -0.73
C THR A 170 -14.68 -6.69 -1.67
N LEU A 171 -14.01 -6.49 -2.81
CA LEU A 171 -14.48 -5.55 -3.84
C LEU A 171 -15.86 -5.93 -4.35
N THR A 172 -16.71 -4.93 -4.58
CA THR A 172 -17.97 -5.10 -5.32
C THR A 172 -17.72 -5.55 -6.75
N GLU A 173 -18.71 -6.17 -7.39
CA GLU A 173 -18.70 -6.33 -8.85
C GLU A 173 -18.53 -4.98 -9.52
N ASN A 174 -17.66 -4.88 -10.51
CA ASN A 174 -17.22 -3.64 -11.16
C ASN A 174 -16.49 -2.65 -10.23
N GLY A 175 -16.13 -3.04 -9.01
CA GLY A 175 -15.33 -2.25 -8.08
C GLY A 175 -13.89 -2.07 -8.55
N PHE A 176 -13.23 -1.05 -8.06
CA PHE A 176 -11.89 -0.66 -8.53
C PHE A 176 -10.81 -0.80 -7.46
N PHE A 177 -9.61 -1.15 -7.89
CA PHE A 177 -8.41 -1.06 -7.08
C PHE A 177 -7.38 -0.17 -7.78
N TYR A 178 -7.05 0.96 -7.15
CA TYR A 178 -6.09 1.96 -7.60
C TYR A 178 -4.79 1.79 -6.83
N THR A 179 -3.73 1.34 -7.47
CA THR A 179 -2.49 1.08 -6.72
C THR A 179 -1.23 1.48 -7.49
N ILE A 180 -0.19 1.81 -6.73
CA ILE A 180 1.16 1.95 -7.25
C ILE A 180 1.99 0.88 -6.56
N GLU A 181 2.57 -0.04 -7.34
CA GLU A 181 3.38 -1.13 -6.82
C GLU A 181 4.76 -1.15 -7.46
N THR A 182 5.75 -1.50 -6.65
CA THR A 182 7.15 -1.60 -7.07
C THR A 182 7.53 -3.04 -7.37
N TRP A 183 8.17 -3.26 -8.49
CA TRP A 183 8.80 -4.51 -8.88
C TRP A 183 10.30 -4.29 -9.09
N MET A 184 11.11 -5.24 -8.68
CA MET A 184 12.55 -5.28 -8.94
C MET A 184 12.90 -6.46 -9.83
N ASP A 185 13.92 -6.29 -10.67
CA ASP A 185 14.44 -7.37 -11.52
C ASP A 185 15.08 -8.46 -10.64
N THR A 186 14.28 -9.47 -10.31
CA THR A 186 14.70 -10.56 -9.43
C THR A 186 15.75 -11.47 -10.06
N GLU A 187 15.82 -11.58 -11.39
CA GLU A 187 16.87 -12.34 -12.06
C GLU A 187 18.24 -11.66 -11.88
N ALA A 188 18.30 -10.34 -12.11
CA ALA A 188 19.48 -9.54 -11.86
C ALA A 188 19.89 -9.57 -10.37
N MET A 189 18.92 -9.47 -9.45
CA MET A 189 19.15 -9.57 -8.01
C MET A 189 19.77 -10.92 -7.63
N LEU A 190 19.20 -12.03 -8.05
CA LEU A 190 19.71 -13.38 -7.79
C LEU A 190 21.12 -13.57 -8.36
N ARG A 191 21.40 -12.96 -9.50
CA ARG A 191 22.74 -12.96 -10.06
C ARG A 191 23.73 -12.22 -9.17
N VAL A 192 23.37 -11.03 -8.67
CA VAL A 192 24.23 -10.26 -7.74
C VAL A 192 24.49 -11.06 -6.45
N PHE A 193 23.46 -11.65 -5.83
CA PHE A 193 23.64 -12.48 -4.63
C PHE A 193 24.62 -13.63 -4.86
N ARG A 194 24.51 -14.34 -6.00
CA ARG A 194 25.41 -15.44 -6.32
C ARG A 194 26.86 -14.99 -6.55
N GLU A 195 27.05 -13.90 -7.28
CA GLU A 195 28.38 -13.42 -7.67
C GLU A 195 29.09 -12.66 -6.55
N SER A 196 28.34 -11.98 -5.65
CA SER A 196 28.90 -11.27 -4.49
C SER A 196 29.08 -12.14 -3.25
N GLY A 197 28.42 -13.30 -3.19
CA GLY A 197 28.39 -14.15 -2.01
C GLY A 197 27.47 -13.63 -0.89
N MET A 198 26.66 -12.63 -1.14
CA MET A 198 25.63 -12.13 -0.20
C MET A 198 24.53 -13.17 -0.01
N THR A 199 23.94 -13.20 1.20
CA THR A 199 22.76 -14.01 1.47
C THR A 199 21.53 -13.38 0.83
N PRO A 200 20.73 -14.13 0.02
CA PRO A 200 19.49 -13.63 -0.52
C PRO A 200 18.52 -13.17 0.59
N TRP A 201 17.74 -12.14 0.29
CA TRP A 201 16.70 -11.70 1.20
C TRP A 201 15.63 -12.78 1.37
N SER A 202 15.04 -12.84 2.55
CA SER A 202 13.89 -13.72 2.83
C SER A 202 12.78 -13.54 1.77
N GLY A 203 12.36 -14.65 1.18
CA GLY A 203 11.38 -14.65 0.08
C GLY A 203 11.96 -14.63 -1.34
N LEU A 204 13.30 -14.51 -1.49
CA LEU A 204 14.01 -14.65 -2.76
C LEU A 204 14.79 -15.98 -2.85
N GLU A 205 14.37 -16.96 -2.07
CA GLU A 205 15.05 -18.27 -1.99
C GLU A 205 14.73 -19.19 -3.18
N SER A 206 13.80 -18.77 -4.07
CA SER A 206 13.47 -19.55 -5.26
C SER A 206 14.43 -19.27 -6.41
N ASP A 207 14.89 -20.31 -7.09
CA ASP A 207 15.68 -20.20 -8.32
C ASP A 207 14.87 -19.64 -9.53
N HIS A 208 13.64 -19.19 -9.28
CA HIS A 208 12.74 -18.69 -10.30
C HIS A 208 12.47 -17.20 -10.14
N PRO A 209 12.38 -16.45 -11.26
CA PRO A 209 11.97 -15.04 -11.24
C PRO A 209 10.59 -14.89 -10.61
N THR A 210 10.42 -13.88 -9.76
CA THR A 210 9.09 -13.59 -9.19
C THR A 210 8.17 -13.00 -10.24
N PRO A 211 6.87 -13.37 -10.25
CA PRO A 211 5.90 -12.77 -11.14
C PRO A 211 5.83 -11.25 -11.00
N THR A 212 5.61 -10.56 -12.09
CA THR A 212 5.33 -9.11 -12.08
C THR A 212 3.97 -8.84 -11.43
N TRP A 213 3.75 -7.60 -10.95
CA TRP A 213 2.44 -7.21 -10.42
C TRP A 213 1.32 -7.38 -11.46
N ARG A 214 1.61 -7.09 -12.72
CA ARG A 214 0.67 -7.34 -13.82
C ARG A 214 0.19 -8.79 -13.87
N GLU A 215 1.13 -9.74 -13.82
CA GLU A 215 0.81 -11.18 -13.85
C GLU A 215 0.00 -11.60 -12.63
N ARG A 216 0.35 -11.11 -11.44
CA ARG A 216 -0.38 -11.39 -10.20
C ARG A 216 -1.83 -10.87 -10.25
N PHE A 217 -2.04 -9.65 -10.75
CA PHE A 217 -3.38 -9.07 -10.89
C PHE A 217 -4.25 -9.90 -11.84
N LEU A 218 -3.72 -10.27 -13.01
CA LEU A 218 -4.43 -11.12 -13.98
C LEU A 218 -4.73 -12.50 -13.43
N GLN A 219 -3.80 -13.10 -12.67
CA GLN A 219 -3.98 -14.43 -12.06
C GLN A 219 -5.11 -14.46 -11.03
N VAL A 220 -5.31 -13.39 -10.28
CA VAL A 220 -6.42 -13.26 -9.31
C VAL A 220 -7.75 -12.98 -9.99
N GLY A 221 -7.75 -12.46 -11.22
CA GLY A 221 -8.95 -12.21 -12.03
C GLY A 221 -9.29 -10.75 -12.25
N PHE A 222 -8.39 -9.82 -11.90
CA PHE A 222 -8.58 -8.41 -12.22
C PHE A 222 -8.47 -8.13 -13.72
N GLU A 223 -9.30 -7.24 -14.22
CA GLU A 223 -9.04 -6.54 -15.48
C GLU A 223 -8.12 -5.34 -15.23
N ILE A 224 -7.12 -5.16 -16.10
CA ILE A 224 -6.23 -4.00 -16.04
C ILE A 224 -6.78 -2.93 -16.97
N VAL A 225 -7.45 -1.95 -16.39
CA VAL A 225 -8.03 -0.80 -17.11
C VAL A 225 -6.95 0.19 -17.54
N SER A 226 -5.94 0.42 -16.69
CA SER A 226 -4.79 1.29 -16.99
C SER A 226 -3.54 0.78 -16.28
N GLU A 227 -2.40 0.94 -16.97
CA GLU A 227 -1.06 0.64 -16.45
C GLU A 227 -0.10 1.71 -16.96
N ASP A 228 0.49 2.48 -16.05
CA ASP A 228 1.40 3.57 -16.36
C ASP A 228 2.68 3.46 -15.53
N VAL A 229 3.83 3.82 -16.12
CA VAL A 229 5.08 3.91 -15.35
C VAL A 229 5.02 5.13 -14.44
N PHE A 230 5.10 4.90 -13.14
CA PHE A 230 5.22 5.94 -12.13
C PHE A 230 6.67 6.38 -11.95
N GLU A 231 7.58 5.41 -11.78
CA GLU A 231 9.01 5.62 -11.64
C GLU A 231 9.77 4.43 -12.24
N SER A 232 10.91 4.70 -12.86
CA SER A 232 11.84 3.66 -13.31
C SER A 232 13.25 4.13 -13.08
N ARG A 233 14.04 3.32 -12.37
CA ARG A 233 15.45 3.62 -12.06
C ARG A 233 16.26 2.33 -11.94
N THR A 234 17.56 2.48 -11.88
CA THR A 234 18.47 1.39 -11.51
C THR A 234 18.82 1.53 -10.04
N LEU A 235 18.89 0.41 -9.33
CA LEU A 235 19.36 0.35 -7.95
C LEU A 235 20.84 0.74 -7.91
N THR A 236 21.22 1.58 -6.94
CA THR A 236 22.57 2.14 -6.79
C THR A 236 23.13 1.91 -5.39
N ALA A 237 24.42 2.17 -5.19
CA ALA A 237 25.07 2.13 -3.88
C ALA A 237 24.42 3.08 -2.86
N ASP A 238 23.82 4.17 -3.31
CA ASP A 238 23.08 5.11 -2.43
C ASP A 238 21.80 4.53 -1.87
N ASP A 239 21.26 3.44 -2.46
CA ASP A 239 20.03 2.80 -2.00
C ASP A 239 20.28 1.80 -0.85
N ASN A 240 21.24 0.89 -1.04
CA ASN A 240 21.58 -0.17 -0.08
C ASN A 240 22.80 -1.01 -0.52
N GLU A 241 23.17 -1.99 0.34
CA GLU A 241 24.29 -2.90 0.10
C GLU A 241 24.15 -3.75 -1.18
N LEU A 242 22.92 -4.09 -1.58
CA LEU A 242 22.68 -4.82 -2.83
C LEU A 242 22.99 -3.93 -4.04
N GLY A 243 22.62 -2.66 -3.99
CA GLY A 243 22.95 -1.68 -5.02
C GLY A 243 24.46 -1.47 -5.14
N GLU A 244 25.17 -1.38 -4.01
CA GLU A 244 26.63 -1.30 -3.98
C GLU A 244 27.29 -2.52 -4.64
N ALA A 245 26.85 -3.73 -4.27
CA ALA A 245 27.36 -4.97 -4.87
C ALA A 245 27.05 -5.05 -6.38
N ALA A 246 25.85 -4.61 -6.79
CA ALA A 246 25.45 -4.57 -8.18
C ALA A 246 26.37 -3.65 -9.02
N GLU A 247 26.67 -2.44 -8.52
CA GLU A 247 27.59 -1.52 -9.16
C GLU A 247 29.01 -2.11 -9.27
N GLN A 248 29.53 -2.73 -8.21
CA GLN A 248 30.82 -3.36 -8.20
C GLN A 248 30.95 -4.50 -9.23
N LEU A 249 29.86 -5.23 -9.46
CA LEU A 249 29.80 -6.32 -10.44
C LEU A 249 29.43 -5.85 -11.85
N GLY A 250 29.03 -4.58 -12.03
CA GLY A 250 28.57 -4.04 -13.31
C GLY A 250 27.19 -4.64 -13.73
N ILE A 251 26.37 -5.05 -12.77
CA ILE A 251 25.03 -5.61 -13.00
C ILE A 251 24.00 -4.53 -12.69
N GLY A 252 23.18 -4.14 -13.68
CA GLY A 252 22.06 -3.22 -13.45
C GLY A 252 20.84 -3.96 -12.90
N ILE A 253 20.34 -3.55 -11.72
CA ILE A 253 19.07 -4.04 -11.18
C ILE A 253 18.01 -2.98 -11.44
N SER A 254 17.04 -3.28 -12.30
CA SER A 254 15.92 -2.38 -12.57
C SER A 254 14.93 -2.38 -11.43
N VAL A 255 14.53 -1.17 -11.01
CA VAL A 255 13.44 -0.92 -10.04
C VAL A 255 12.36 -0.13 -10.77
N ILE A 256 11.18 -0.71 -10.91
CA ILE A 256 10.08 -0.12 -11.67
C ILE A 256 8.86 -0.06 -10.79
N SER A 257 8.36 1.14 -10.56
CA SER A 257 7.05 1.38 -9.93
C SER A 257 6.03 1.72 -11.00
N LYS A 258 4.90 1.04 -10.97
CA LYS A 258 3.79 1.27 -11.92
C LYS A 258 2.52 1.59 -11.19
N ALA A 259 1.76 2.54 -11.76
CA ALA A 259 0.42 2.88 -11.35
C ALA A 259 -0.58 2.04 -12.13
N TYR A 260 -1.53 1.41 -11.42
CA TYR A 260 -2.55 0.55 -12.01
C TYR A 260 -3.95 1.01 -11.63
N ILE A 261 -4.85 0.98 -12.59
CA ILE A 261 -6.30 0.97 -12.36
C ILE A 261 -6.78 -0.43 -12.70
N LEU A 262 -7.26 -1.14 -11.69
CA LEU A 262 -7.72 -2.52 -11.78
C LEU A 262 -9.22 -2.54 -11.53
N GLN A 263 -9.95 -3.40 -12.24
CA GLN A 263 -11.38 -3.61 -12.05
C GLN A 263 -11.67 -5.08 -11.76
N LYS A 264 -12.58 -5.31 -10.82
CA LYS A 264 -13.17 -6.63 -10.60
C LYS A 264 -14.33 -6.83 -11.58
N ASN A 265 -14.31 -7.93 -12.32
CA ASN A 265 -15.39 -8.33 -13.23
C ASN A 265 -16.33 -9.34 -12.56
#